data_901dd61d53f4530b696e4400b3f27730
#
_entry.id   901dd61d53f4530b696e4400b3f27730
#
_cell.length_a   1.000
_cell.length_b   1.000
_cell.length_c   1.000
_cell.angle_alpha   90.00
_cell.angle_beta   90.00
_cell.angle_gamma   90.00
#
_symmetry.space_group_name_H-M   'P 1'
#
loop_
_entity.id
_entity.type
_entity.pdbx_description
1 polymer ?
#
loop_
_entity_poly.entity_id
_entity_poly.type
_entity_poly.pdbx_seq_one_letter_code
_entity_poly.pdbx_strand_id
1 'polypeptide(L)'
;EFTAFFGVAGSEINDDNEVQQLIAEKVGAKVKETWLTGQTADEAVGTMIAGGEYPDFIEGQTGTKQLYEAGALVALDDYLDDYPNIKNLFTDLEWEKLRQEDGHIYWIPQFSCIKNEEKVCTHNDEAFWIQARVLKWADYPEIRTMDQYFDLIEKYNAANPTMEDGTANIPYTILCDDWRYFCLENAPQFLDGYPNDGSCMVDPETLTVLDYNTSDTAVKYFK
;
A
#
# COMPACT_ATOMS: atom_id res chain seq x y z
N GLU A 1 -24.31 7.82 -14.25
CA GLU A 1 -23.36 6.73 -14.06
C GLU A 1 -22.01 7.16 -14.62
N PHE A 2 -20.94 6.86 -13.89
CA PHE A 2 -19.56 7.09 -14.30
C PHE A 2 -18.86 5.75 -14.47
N THR A 3 -17.78 5.75 -15.23
CA THR A 3 -16.92 4.59 -15.44
C THR A 3 -15.57 4.78 -14.74
N ALA A 4 -15.00 3.70 -14.18
CA ALA A 4 -13.70 3.72 -13.56
C ALA A 4 -12.88 2.49 -13.94
N PHE A 5 -11.59 2.68 -14.13
CA PHE A 5 -10.62 1.60 -14.29
C PHE A 5 -9.64 1.60 -13.11
N PHE A 6 -9.39 0.39 -12.59
CA PHE A 6 -8.42 0.15 -11.53
C PHE A 6 -7.30 -0.74 -12.05
N GLY A 7 -6.08 -0.22 -12.09
CA GLY A 7 -4.86 -0.91 -12.54
C GLY A 7 -4.34 -1.99 -11.58
N VAL A 8 -5.21 -2.54 -10.75
CA VAL A 8 -4.94 -3.62 -9.81
C VAL A 8 -5.91 -4.79 -10.04
N ALA A 9 -5.47 -5.99 -9.69
CA ALA A 9 -6.35 -7.15 -9.76
C ALA A 9 -7.51 -7.01 -8.78
N GLY A 10 -8.72 -7.22 -9.27
CA GLY A 10 -9.93 -7.11 -8.47
C GLY A 10 -11.09 -7.84 -9.12
N SER A 11 -12.27 -7.64 -8.58
CA SER A 11 -13.51 -8.20 -9.10
C SER A 11 -14.57 -7.11 -9.18
N GLU A 12 -15.40 -7.16 -10.20
CA GLU A 12 -16.58 -6.30 -10.26
C GLU A 12 -17.42 -6.49 -9.01
N ILE A 13 -17.88 -5.38 -8.46
CA ILE A 13 -18.80 -5.39 -7.33
C ILE A 13 -20.21 -5.61 -7.90
N ASN A 14 -20.94 -6.53 -7.32
CA ASN A 14 -22.27 -6.87 -7.80
C ASN A 14 -23.24 -5.69 -7.59
N ASP A 15 -24.12 -5.45 -8.56
CA ASP A 15 -25.11 -4.37 -8.54
C ASP A 15 -26.08 -4.42 -7.35
N ASP A 16 -26.24 -5.58 -6.72
CA ASP A 16 -27.05 -5.77 -5.51
C ASP A 16 -26.27 -5.53 -4.20
N ASN A 17 -25.03 -5.09 -4.27
CA ASN A 17 -24.25 -4.74 -3.09
C ASN A 17 -24.87 -3.54 -2.35
N GLU A 18 -25.37 -3.79 -1.14
CA GLU A 18 -26.07 -2.79 -0.33
C GLU A 18 -25.20 -1.57 0.01
N VAL A 19 -23.89 -1.74 0.19
CA VAL A 19 -22.97 -0.64 0.48
C VAL A 19 -22.82 0.28 -0.73
N GLN A 20 -22.65 -0.28 -1.92
CA GLN A 20 -22.59 0.51 -3.15
C GLN A 20 -23.90 1.25 -3.42
N GLN A 21 -25.04 0.59 -3.23
CA GLN A 21 -26.34 1.23 -3.38
C GLN A 21 -26.52 2.40 -2.41
N LEU A 22 -26.12 2.25 -1.15
CA LEU A 22 -26.18 3.31 -0.15
C LEU A 22 -25.24 4.48 -0.49
N ILE A 23 -24.04 4.19 -0.99
CA ILE A 23 -23.11 5.23 -1.45
C ILE A 23 -23.72 5.98 -2.64
N ALA A 24 -24.22 5.26 -3.63
CA ALA A 24 -24.83 5.85 -4.82
C ALA A 24 -26.04 6.74 -4.47
N GLU A 25 -26.88 6.32 -3.51
CA GLU A 25 -27.99 7.12 -3.01
C GLU A 25 -27.51 8.40 -2.33
N LYS A 26 -26.48 8.31 -1.48
CA LYS A 26 -25.94 9.45 -0.73
C LYS A 26 -25.23 10.48 -1.59
N VAL A 27 -24.47 10.03 -2.59
CA VAL A 27 -23.70 10.93 -3.47
C VAL A 27 -24.44 11.30 -4.76
N GLY A 28 -25.55 10.63 -5.07
CA GLY A 28 -26.32 10.85 -6.28
C GLY A 28 -25.63 10.34 -7.56
N ALA A 29 -24.62 9.48 -7.43
CA ALA A 29 -23.85 8.95 -8.54
C ALA A 29 -23.51 7.47 -8.34
N LYS A 30 -23.50 6.71 -9.43
CA LYS A 30 -23.05 5.32 -9.47
C LYS A 30 -21.81 5.21 -10.33
N VAL A 31 -20.85 4.37 -9.91
CA VAL A 31 -19.64 4.07 -10.67
C VAL A 31 -19.68 2.62 -11.14
N LYS A 32 -19.36 2.41 -12.42
CA LYS A 32 -19.15 1.09 -13.00
C LYS A 32 -17.64 0.85 -13.09
N GLU A 33 -17.16 -0.11 -12.31
CA GLU A 33 -15.75 -0.42 -12.25
C GLU A 33 -15.32 -1.41 -13.33
N THR A 34 -14.08 -1.28 -13.78
CA THR A 34 -13.33 -2.27 -14.53
C THR A 34 -12.00 -2.51 -13.84
N TRP A 35 -11.66 -3.77 -13.63
CA TRP A 35 -10.45 -4.17 -12.92
C TRP A 35 -9.46 -4.84 -13.85
N LEU A 36 -8.16 -4.77 -13.47
CA LEU A 36 -7.09 -5.39 -14.23
C LEU A 36 -7.24 -6.92 -14.26
N THR A 37 -7.17 -7.50 -15.45
CA THR A 37 -7.30 -8.95 -15.67
C THR A 37 -6.25 -9.45 -16.64
N GLY A 38 -5.33 -10.32 -16.17
CA GLY A 38 -4.42 -11.10 -17.01
C GLY A 38 -3.36 -10.30 -17.77
N GLN A 39 -3.16 -9.02 -17.44
CA GLN A 39 -2.16 -8.12 -18.05
C GLN A 39 -1.59 -7.19 -16.98
N THR A 40 -0.53 -6.46 -17.28
CA THR A 40 0.01 -5.42 -16.41
C THR A 40 -0.78 -4.11 -16.55
N ALA A 41 -0.67 -3.23 -15.56
CA ALA A 41 -1.28 -1.90 -15.62
C ALA A 41 -0.75 -1.09 -16.81
N ASP A 42 0.55 -1.18 -17.09
CA ASP A 42 1.18 -0.52 -18.23
C ASP A 42 0.62 -0.98 -19.59
N GLU A 43 0.37 -2.28 -19.74
CA GLU A 43 -0.22 -2.83 -20.97
C GLU A 43 -1.69 -2.39 -21.13
N ALA A 44 -2.46 -2.39 -20.03
CA ALA A 44 -3.85 -1.92 -20.06
C ALA A 44 -3.95 -0.44 -20.41
N VAL A 45 -3.15 0.39 -19.76
CA VAL A 45 -3.06 1.83 -20.03
C VAL A 45 -2.57 2.09 -21.46
N GLY A 46 -1.54 1.39 -21.92
CA GLY A 46 -1.05 1.49 -23.30
C GLY A 46 -2.16 1.18 -24.34
N THR A 47 -3.01 0.20 -24.04
CA THR A 47 -4.16 -0.13 -24.89
C THR A 47 -5.22 0.99 -24.91
N MET A 48 -5.53 1.60 -23.78
CA MET A 48 -6.44 2.75 -23.69
C MET A 48 -5.89 3.94 -24.49
N ILE A 49 -4.61 4.24 -24.34
CA ILE A 49 -3.94 5.33 -25.08
C ILE A 49 -4.00 5.07 -26.60
N ALA A 50 -3.72 3.84 -27.04
CA ALA A 50 -3.77 3.48 -28.45
C ALA A 50 -5.18 3.54 -29.03
N GLY A 51 -6.20 3.21 -28.23
CA GLY A 51 -7.61 3.28 -28.61
C GLY A 51 -8.20 4.70 -28.57
N GLY A 52 -7.62 5.59 -27.78
CA GLY A 52 -8.15 6.93 -27.52
C GLY A 52 -9.45 6.95 -26.75
N GLU A 53 -9.78 5.84 -26.06
CA GLU A 53 -10.99 5.70 -25.26
C GLU A 53 -10.61 5.53 -23.78
N TYR A 54 -11.12 6.40 -22.93
CA TYR A 54 -10.80 6.46 -21.51
C TYR A 54 -12.08 6.41 -20.66
N PRO A 55 -12.07 5.72 -19.51
CA PRO A 55 -13.12 5.87 -18.51
C PRO A 55 -13.05 7.25 -17.84
N ASP A 56 -14.11 7.60 -17.09
CA ASP A 56 -14.17 8.89 -16.39
C ASP A 56 -13.11 9.01 -15.28
N PHE A 57 -12.77 7.87 -14.64
CA PHE A 57 -11.74 7.81 -13.59
C PHE A 57 -10.76 6.68 -13.89
N ILE A 58 -9.47 6.93 -13.66
CA ILE A 58 -8.42 5.95 -13.88
C ILE A 58 -7.50 5.91 -12.66
N GLU A 59 -7.36 4.74 -12.07
CA GLU A 59 -6.27 4.40 -11.17
C GLU A 59 -5.24 3.62 -11.99
N GLY A 60 -4.23 4.32 -12.51
CA GLY A 60 -3.33 3.79 -13.55
C GLY A 60 -2.10 3.06 -13.02
N GLN A 61 -1.86 3.01 -11.70
CA GLN A 61 -0.66 2.45 -11.10
C GLN A 61 0.62 2.96 -11.79
N THR A 62 1.50 2.05 -12.23
CA THR A 62 2.72 2.37 -12.98
C THR A 62 2.45 3.04 -14.33
N GLY A 63 1.29 2.82 -14.92
CA GLY A 63 0.85 3.44 -16.18
C GLY A 63 0.40 4.90 -16.08
N THR A 64 0.26 5.47 -14.87
CA THR A 64 -0.22 6.85 -14.68
C THR A 64 0.64 7.88 -15.43
N LYS A 65 1.97 7.68 -15.43
CA LYS A 65 2.88 8.57 -16.16
C LYS A 65 2.64 8.53 -17.67
N GLN A 66 2.34 7.38 -18.24
CA GLN A 66 2.02 7.24 -19.67
C GLN A 66 0.75 8.01 -20.04
N LEU A 67 -0.28 8.00 -19.16
CA LEU A 67 -1.50 8.80 -19.36
C LEU A 67 -1.21 10.29 -19.37
N TYR A 68 -0.35 10.77 -18.48
CA TYR A 68 0.09 12.15 -18.45
C TYR A 68 0.84 12.53 -19.73
N GLU A 69 1.85 11.77 -20.15
CA GLU A 69 2.63 11.99 -21.35
C GLU A 69 1.77 11.94 -22.64
N ALA A 70 0.71 11.15 -22.64
CA ALA A 70 -0.25 11.08 -23.75
C ALA A 70 -1.27 12.23 -23.76
N GLY A 71 -1.28 13.10 -22.73
CA GLY A 71 -2.27 14.18 -22.61
C GLY A 71 -3.69 13.66 -22.35
N ALA A 72 -3.83 12.48 -21.74
CA ALA A 72 -5.12 11.82 -21.49
C ALA A 72 -5.79 12.28 -20.18
N LEU A 73 -5.09 13.07 -19.37
CA LEU A 73 -5.56 13.51 -18.06
C LEU A 73 -6.03 14.97 -18.09
N VAL A 74 -7.01 15.28 -17.27
CA VAL A 74 -7.51 16.65 -17.08
C VAL A 74 -6.74 17.35 -15.99
N ALA A 75 -6.35 18.60 -16.21
CA ALA A 75 -5.76 19.46 -15.18
C ALA A 75 -6.81 19.74 -14.10
N LEU A 76 -6.52 19.36 -12.85
CA LEU A 76 -7.46 19.43 -11.73
C LEU A 76 -7.44 20.81 -11.05
N ASP A 77 -6.32 21.49 -11.08
CA ASP A 77 -6.10 22.77 -10.38
C ASP A 77 -7.07 23.86 -10.85
N ASP A 78 -7.52 23.84 -12.09
CA ASP A 78 -8.52 24.76 -12.61
C ASP A 78 -9.91 24.61 -11.94
N TYR A 79 -10.16 23.47 -11.29
CA TYR A 79 -11.45 23.13 -10.68
C TYR A 79 -11.41 23.10 -9.16
N LEU A 80 -10.23 23.06 -8.53
CA LEU A 80 -10.12 22.83 -7.07
C LEU A 80 -10.84 23.87 -6.23
N ASP A 81 -10.90 25.12 -6.69
CA ASP A 81 -11.59 26.19 -5.98
C ASP A 81 -13.11 25.99 -5.89
N ASP A 82 -13.69 25.30 -6.87
CA ASP A 82 -15.13 24.99 -6.91
C ASP A 82 -15.46 23.76 -6.03
N TYR A 83 -14.46 22.98 -5.59
CA TYR A 83 -14.62 21.76 -4.83
C TYR A 83 -13.88 21.78 -3.50
N PRO A 84 -14.33 22.56 -2.50
CA PRO A 84 -13.62 22.78 -1.25
C PRO A 84 -13.34 21.50 -0.46
N ASN A 85 -14.19 20.47 -0.58
CA ASN A 85 -13.96 19.20 0.09
C ASN A 85 -12.72 18.48 -0.46
N ILE A 86 -12.45 18.62 -1.75
CA ILE A 86 -11.26 18.07 -2.40
C ILE A 86 -10.06 18.96 -2.08
N LYS A 87 -10.20 20.26 -2.25
CA LYS A 87 -9.13 21.24 -1.99
C LYS A 87 -8.58 21.13 -0.57
N ASN A 88 -9.45 20.92 0.41
CA ASN A 88 -9.08 20.83 1.82
C ASN A 88 -8.48 19.46 2.21
N LEU A 89 -8.33 18.49 1.27
CA LEU A 89 -7.64 17.24 1.56
C LEU A 89 -6.15 17.45 1.82
N PHE A 90 -5.55 18.46 1.20
CA PHE A 90 -4.12 18.73 1.27
C PHE A 90 -3.86 20.20 1.60
N THR A 91 -2.70 20.44 2.21
CA THR A 91 -2.15 21.79 2.41
C THR A 91 -1.65 22.37 1.08
N ASP A 92 -1.46 23.69 1.01
CA ASP A 92 -0.92 24.34 -0.18
C ASP A 92 0.46 23.77 -0.59
N LEU A 93 1.29 23.41 0.40
CA LEU A 93 2.59 22.80 0.16
C LEU A 93 2.47 21.39 -0.48
N GLU A 94 1.48 20.63 -0.04
CA GLU A 94 1.22 19.29 -0.57
C GLU A 94 0.67 19.37 -1.98
N TRP A 95 -0.26 20.28 -2.24
CA TRP A 95 -0.73 20.57 -3.60
C TRP A 95 0.42 20.99 -4.53
N GLU A 96 1.33 21.83 -4.04
CA GLU A 96 2.49 22.26 -4.83
C GLU A 96 3.41 21.07 -5.21
N LYS A 97 3.57 20.10 -4.32
CA LYS A 97 4.35 18.87 -4.60
C LYS A 97 3.71 17.96 -5.65
N LEU A 98 2.41 18.08 -5.89
CA LEU A 98 1.69 17.29 -6.91
C LEU A 98 1.77 17.92 -8.31
N ARG A 99 2.27 19.16 -8.43
CA ARG A 99 2.43 19.82 -9.73
C ARG A 99 3.45 19.09 -10.58
N GLN A 100 3.07 18.89 -11.83
CA GLN A 100 3.94 18.31 -12.84
C GLN A 100 4.82 19.39 -13.48
N GLU A 101 5.70 18.99 -14.40
CA GLU A 101 6.67 19.89 -15.05
C GLU A 101 6.01 21.08 -15.78
N ASP A 102 4.79 20.91 -16.25
CA ASP A 102 4.00 21.96 -16.91
C ASP A 102 3.28 22.90 -15.93
N GLY A 103 3.41 22.66 -14.62
CA GLY A 103 2.83 23.48 -13.56
C GLY A 103 1.40 23.11 -13.17
N HIS A 104 0.83 22.05 -13.74
CA HIS A 104 -0.53 21.61 -13.46
C HIS A 104 -0.58 20.34 -12.57
N ILE A 105 -1.75 20.09 -11.97
CA ILE A 105 -2.03 18.92 -11.13
C ILE A 105 -3.01 18.02 -11.88
N TYR A 106 -2.67 16.74 -12.06
CA TYR A 106 -3.46 15.79 -12.84
C TYR A 106 -4.02 14.63 -12.06
N TRP A 107 -3.51 14.38 -10.85
CA TRP A 107 -3.98 13.27 -10.01
C TRP A 107 -3.95 13.61 -8.54
N ILE A 108 -4.71 12.86 -7.79
CA ILE A 108 -4.76 12.89 -6.34
C ILE A 108 -4.18 11.57 -5.85
N PRO A 109 -3.17 11.58 -4.96
CA PRO A 109 -2.59 10.37 -4.41
C PRO A 109 -3.62 9.53 -3.68
N GLN A 110 -3.53 8.23 -3.84
CA GLN A 110 -4.41 7.26 -3.22
C GLN A 110 -4.12 7.05 -1.73
N PHE A 111 -2.84 7.08 -1.35
CA PHE A 111 -2.40 6.90 0.03
C PHE A 111 -2.24 8.24 0.73
N SER A 112 -2.84 8.33 1.92
CA SER A 112 -3.01 9.58 2.66
C SER A 112 -1.85 9.95 3.60
N CYS A 113 -0.67 9.37 3.45
CA CYS A 113 0.54 9.79 4.21
C CYS A 113 0.95 11.26 3.96
N ILE A 114 0.03 12.06 3.47
CA ILE A 114 0.27 13.40 2.98
C ILE A 114 0.03 14.42 4.07
N LYS A 115 -0.83 14.11 5.03
CA LYS A 115 -1.10 15.01 6.15
C LYS A 115 -0.01 14.84 7.20
N ASN A 116 0.95 15.76 7.23
CA ASN A 116 1.90 15.93 8.34
C ASN A 116 1.23 16.09 9.73
N GLU A 117 -0.08 16.00 9.81
CA GLU A 117 -0.86 16.04 11.04
C GLU A 117 -0.88 14.72 11.78
N GLU A 118 -0.68 13.60 11.08
CA GLU A 118 -0.57 12.28 11.70
C GLU A 118 0.84 12.08 12.27
N LYS A 119 1.05 12.59 13.48
CA LYS A 119 2.28 12.34 14.25
C LYS A 119 2.39 10.92 14.81
N VAL A 120 1.53 10.02 14.37
CA VAL A 120 1.52 8.62 14.78
C VAL A 120 2.13 7.81 13.65
N CYS A 121 3.25 7.18 13.94
CA CYS A 121 3.81 6.16 13.06
C CYS A 121 2.78 5.01 12.95
N THR A 122 2.09 4.95 11.84
CA THR A 122 1.21 3.82 11.55
C THR A 122 2.03 2.78 10.80
N HIS A 123 2.00 1.56 11.29
CA HIS A 123 2.68 0.43 10.63
C HIS A 123 1.81 -0.23 9.55
N ASN A 124 0.69 0.34 9.16
CA ASN A 124 -0.24 -0.16 8.13
C ASN A 124 -0.53 -1.68 8.25
N ASP A 125 -0.71 -2.16 9.49
CA ASP A 125 -0.85 -3.59 9.83
C ASP A 125 0.40 -4.45 9.52
N GLU A 126 1.52 -3.86 9.20
CA GLU A 126 2.80 -4.54 9.12
C GLU A 126 3.32 -4.84 10.53
N ALA A 127 3.51 -6.10 10.85
CA ALA A 127 3.93 -6.52 12.17
C ALA A 127 4.51 -7.94 12.16
N PHE A 128 5.23 -8.29 13.21
CA PHE A 128 5.59 -9.66 13.51
C PHE A 128 4.40 -10.36 14.17
N TRP A 129 3.63 -11.06 13.37
CA TRP A 129 2.43 -11.74 13.83
C TRP A 129 2.76 -13.07 14.46
N ILE A 130 2.06 -13.38 15.56
CA ILE A 130 2.12 -14.68 16.20
C ILE A 130 0.71 -15.27 16.31
N GLN A 131 0.58 -16.54 15.97
CA GLN A 131 -0.72 -17.20 16.11
C GLN A 131 -1.11 -17.34 17.59
N ALA A 132 -2.37 -17.05 17.92
CA ALA A 132 -2.88 -17.12 19.27
C ALA A 132 -2.66 -18.51 19.93
N ARG A 133 -2.69 -19.59 19.14
CA ARG A 133 -2.40 -20.95 19.63
C ARG A 133 -0.97 -21.10 20.20
N VAL A 134 0.01 -20.41 19.60
CA VAL A 134 1.41 -20.41 20.04
C VAL A 134 1.54 -19.69 21.37
N LEU A 135 0.93 -18.50 21.48
CA LEU A 135 0.90 -17.73 22.73
C LEU A 135 0.21 -18.50 23.84
N LYS A 136 -0.94 -19.11 23.55
CA LYS A 136 -1.69 -19.92 24.51
C LYS A 136 -0.90 -21.14 25.00
N TRP A 137 -0.17 -21.81 24.10
CA TRP A 137 0.68 -22.94 24.44
C TRP A 137 1.80 -22.54 25.41
N ALA A 138 2.37 -21.34 25.25
CA ALA A 138 3.44 -20.81 26.07
C ALA A 138 2.99 -19.97 27.27
N ASP A 139 1.69 -19.97 27.59
CA ASP A 139 1.09 -19.18 28.67
C ASP A 139 1.32 -17.66 28.54
N TYR A 140 1.17 -17.14 27.29
CA TYR A 140 1.24 -15.71 26.96
C TYR A 140 2.52 -14.99 27.44
N PRO A 141 3.72 -15.45 27.05
CA PRO A 141 4.96 -14.83 27.47
C PRO A 141 5.07 -13.41 26.94
N GLU A 142 5.78 -12.57 27.67
CA GLU A 142 6.19 -11.26 27.19
C GLU A 142 7.30 -11.41 26.14
N ILE A 143 7.07 -10.87 24.93
CA ILE A 143 8.01 -10.90 23.80
C ILE A 143 8.41 -9.46 23.51
N ARG A 144 9.69 -9.14 23.67
CA ARG A 144 10.25 -7.79 23.49
C ARG A 144 11.38 -7.73 22.45
N THR A 145 11.89 -8.89 22.02
CA THR A 145 13.00 -8.98 21.08
C THR A 145 12.73 -10.01 19.99
N MET A 146 13.40 -9.86 18.86
CA MET A 146 13.34 -10.86 17.78
C MET A 146 13.85 -12.21 18.22
N ASP A 147 14.92 -12.25 19.03
CA ASP A 147 15.45 -13.50 19.55
C ASP A 147 14.41 -14.26 20.39
N GLN A 148 13.63 -13.56 21.22
CA GLN A 148 12.52 -14.16 21.98
C GLN A 148 11.37 -14.63 21.09
N TYR A 149 11.09 -13.87 20.03
CA TYR A 149 10.05 -14.20 19.06
C TYR A 149 10.38 -15.50 18.32
N PHE A 150 11.57 -15.62 17.75
CA PHE A 150 11.99 -16.82 17.03
C PHE A 150 12.24 -18.02 17.95
N ASP A 151 12.79 -17.83 19.14
CA ASP A 151 12.95 -18.89 20.15
C ASP A 151 11.59 -19.51 20.55
N LEU A 152 10.57 -18.67 20.69
CA LEU A 152 9.21 -19.18 20.98
C LEU A 152 8.65 -20.01 19.83
N ILE A 153 8.79 -19.52 18.60
CA ILE A 153 8.30 -20.23 17.40
C ILE A 153 9.04 -21.57 17.23
N GLU A 154 10.36 -21.57 17.41
CA GLU A 154 11.18 -22.78 17.32
C GLU A 154 10.75 -23.83 18.36
N LYS A 155 10.59 -23.43 19.63
CA LYS A 155 10.14 -24.30 20.70
C LYS A 155 8.75 -24.88 20.44
N TYR A 156 7.84 -24.02 19.97
CA TYR A 156 6.50 -24.46 19.62
C TYR A 156 6.51 -25.49 18.48
N ASN A 157 7.26 -25.21 17.42
CA ASN A 157 7.36 -26.10 16.25
C ASN A 157 8.03 -27.44 16.60
N ALA A 158 9.03 -27.43 17.47
CA ALA A 158 9.68 -28.66 17.96
C ALA A 158 8.71 -29.55 18.76
N ALA A 159 7.83 -28.92 19.55
CA ALA A 159 6.81 -29.62 20.33
C ALA A 159 5.57 -30.02 19.50
N ASN A 160 5.30 -29.32 18.41
CA ASN A 160 4.11 -29.50 17.55
C ASN A 160 4.53 -29.53 16.07
N PRO A 161 5.25 -30.56 15.60
CA PRO A 161 5.82 -30.60 14.25
C PRO A 161 4.76 -30.77 13.15
N THR A 162 3.55 -31.19 13.53
CA THR A 162 2.43 -31.41 12.61
C THR A 162 1.16 -30.73 13.07
N MET A 163 0.32 -30.37 12.11
CA MET A 163 -1.03 -29.86 12.31
C MET A 163 -1.99 -31.02 12.65
N GLU A 164 -3.23 -30.71 13.05
CA GLU A 164 -4.26 -31.71 13.38
C GLU A 164 -4.62 -32.61 12.20
N ASP A 165 -4.51 -32.09 10.97
CA ASP A 165 -4.74 -32.84 9.73
C ASP A 165 -3.55 -33.72 9.29
N GLY A 166 -2.46 -33.72 10.06
CA GLY A 166 -1.23 -34.46 9.78
C GLY A 166 -0.24 -33.77 8.84
N THR A 167 -0.53 -32.58 8.34
CA THR A 167 0.40 -31.79 7.55
C THR A 167 1.52 -31.22 8.40
N ALA A 168 2.68 -30.93 7.79
CA ALA A 168 3.80 -30.30 8.50
C ALA A 168 3.40 -28.90 8.98
N ASN A 169 3.74 -28.59 10.24
CA ASN A 169 3.57 -27.25 10.77
C ASN A 169 4.66 -26.33 10.17
N ILE A 170 4.26 -25.24 9.52
CA ILE A 170 5.19 -24.25 8.97
C ILE A 170 5.43 -23.22 10.07
N PRO A 171 6.65 -23.14 10.63
CA PRO A 171 6.92 -22.31 11.81
C PRO A 171 6.90 -20.82 11.50
N TYR A 172 7.32 -20.43 10.30
CA TYR A 172 7.42 -19.04 9.91
C TYR A 172 7.19 -18.86 8.42
N THR A 173 6.56 -17.77 8.04
CA THR A 173 6.33 -17.39 6.65
C THR A 173 6.30 -15.88 6.52
N ILE A 174 6.80 -15.37 5.40
CA ILE A 174 6.77 -13.95 5.05
C ILE A 174 6.01 -13.83 3.71
N LEU A 175 5.13 -12.86 3.65
CA LEU A 175 4.48 -12.48 2.40
C LEU A 175 5.42 -11.54 1.64
N CYS A 176 6.15 -12.05 0.65
CA CYS A 176 7.15 -11.28 -0.10
C CYS A 176 7.12 -11.55 -1.61
N ASP A 177 5.98 -12.01 -2.13
CA ASP A 177 5.78 -12.25 -3.56
C ASP A 177 5.40 -10.96 -4.29
N ASP A 178 5.98 -10.74 -5.47
CA ASP A 178 5.77 -9.56 -6.29
C ASP A 178 6.03 -8.25 -5.53
N TRP A 179 5.21 -7.24 -5.66
CA TRP A 179 5.33 -5.94 -4.99
C TRP A 179 5.37 -6.04 -3.44
N ARG A 180 4.95 -7.17 -2.86
CA ARG A 180 4.94 -7.40 -1.41
C ARG A 180 6.33 -7.66 -0.81
N TYR A 181 7.40 -7.59 -1.60
CA TYR A 181 8.77 -7.72 -1.09
C TYR A 181 9.09 -6.73 0.05
N PHE A 182 8.38 -5.61 0.10
CA PHE A 182 8.52 -4.62 1.17
C PHE A 182 8.24 -5.21 2.56
N CYS A 183 7.40 -6.24 2.70
CA CYS A 183 7.17 -6.93 3.98
C CYS A 183 8.46 -7.55 4.54
N LEU A 184 9.41 -7.91 3.68
CA LEU A 184 10.72 -8.37 4.07
C LEU A 184 11.68 -7.20 4.33
N GLU A 185 11.64 -6.18 3.51
CA GLU A 185 12.59 -5.06 3.55
C GLU A 185 12.32 -4.06 4.66
N ASN A 186 11.05 -3.77 4.98
CA ASN A 186 10.70 -2.72 5.94
C ASN A 186 10.93 -3.12 7.39
N ALA A 187 10.90 -4.42 7.72
CA ALA A 187 11.02 -4.87 9.10
C ALA A 187 12.29 -4.39 9.82
N PRO A 188 13.50 -4.45 9.23
CA PRO A 188 14.71 -3.90 9.85
C PRO A 188 14.63 -2.39 10.11
N GLN A 189 13.98 -1.63 9.22
CA GLN A 189 13.80 -0.19 9.38
C GLN A 189 12.97 0.14 10.60
N PHE A 190 11.84 -0.56 10.79
CA PHE A 190 10.98 -0.39 11.95
C PHE A 190 11.66 -0.80 13.25
N LEU A 191 12.50 -1.84 13.24
CA LEU A 191 13.30 -2.26 14.40
C LEU A 191 14.30 -1.18 14.82
N ASP A 192 14.84 -0.41 13.89
CA ASP A 192 15.73 0.72 14.14
C ASP A 192 14.98 2.05 14.39
N GLY A 193 13.64 2.03 14.35
CA GLY A 193 12.81 3.20 14.65
C GLY A 193 12.65 4.19 13.49
N TYR A 194 12.94 3.79 12.26
CA TYR A 194 12.70 4.63 11.08
C TYR A 194 11.24 4.44 10.59
N PRO A 195 10.48 5.53 10.49
CA PRO A 195 9.05 5.46 10.10
C PRO A 195 8.88 5.48 8.58
N ASN A 196 9.75 4.83 7.85
CA ASN A 196 9.77 4.91 6.40
C ASN A 196 9.18 3.66 5.76
N ASP A 197 8.51 3.87 4.64
CA ASP A 197 8.04 2.83 3.75
C ASP A 197 8.85 2.93 2.45
N GLY A 198 9.77 2.03 2.26
CA GLY A 198 10.61 2.01 1.07
C GLY A 198 12.02 1.46 1.29
N SER A 199 12.77 1.36 0.20
CA SER A 199 14.08 0.70 0.17
C SER A 199 15.25 1.55 0.70
N CYS A 200 14.98 2.69 1.33
CA CYS A 200 16.01 3.54 1.92
C CYS A 200 15.53 4.21 3.20
N MET A 201 16.46 4.42 4.11
CA MET A 201 16.24 5.23 5.31
C MET A 201 16.66 6.67 5.06
N VAL A 202 15.92 7.61 5.63
CA VAL A 202 16.34 9.01 5.67
C VAL A 202 16.65 9.36 7.12
N ASP A 203 17.92 9.70 7.40
CA ASP A 203 18.30 10.23 8.69
C ASP A 203 17.62 11.60 8.89
N PRO A 204 16.75 11.76 9.89
CA PRO A 204 15.98 12.99 10.07
C PRO A 204 16.81 14.20 10.53
N GLU A 205 17.98 13.98 11.10
CA GLU A 205 18.88 15.05 11.58
C GLU A 205 19.76 15.58 10.46
N THR A 206 20.31 14.68 9.65
CA THR A 206 21.26 15.03 8.60
C THR A 206 20.63 15.13 7.22
N LEU A 207 19.40 14.63 7.04
CA LEU A 207 18.70 14.47 5.76
C LEU A 207 19.49 13.63 4.75
N THR A 208 20.32 12.74 5.28
CA THR A 208 21.12 11.82 4.46
C THR A 208 20.33 10.55 4.18
N VAL A 209 20.33 10.14 2.92
CA VAL A 209 19.75 8.84 2.50
C VAL A 209 20.74 7.73 2.82
N LEU A 210 20.27 6.72 3.53
CA LEU A 210 21.03 5.54 3.94
C LEU A 210 20.45 4.30 3.25
N ASP A 211 21.34 3.45 2.74
CA ASP A 211 20.95 2.10 2.31
C ASP A 211 20.81 1.21 3.56
N TYR A 212 19.58 0.93 3.98
CA TYR A 212 19.34 0.16 5.19
C TYR A 212 19.77 -1.31 5.07
N ASN A 213 19.88 -1.88 3.85
CA ASN A 213 20.33 -3.25 3.63
C ASN A 213 21.77 -3.48 4.15
N THR A 214 22.53 -2.42 4.30
CA THR A 214 23.89 -2.45 4.86
C THR A 214 23.93 -2.26 6.38
N SER A 215 22.80 -2.01 7.04
CA SER A 215 22.73 -1.82 8.48
C SER A 215 22.98 -3.15 9.24
N ASP A 216 23.51 -3.05 10.46
CA ASP A 216 23.70 -4.21 11.33
C ASP A 216 22.38 -4.92 11.64
N THR A 217 21.29 -4.17 11.78
CA THR A 217 19.95 -4.70 12.01
C THR A 217 19.45 -5.50 10.81
N ALA A 218 19.59 -5.00 9.60
CA ALA A 218 19.21 -5.74 8.39
C ALA A 218 20.07 -7.01 8.24
N VAL A 219 21.38 -6.93 8.42
CA VAL A 219 22.27 -8.09 8.37
C VAL A 219 21.91 -9.14 9.42
N LYS A 220 21.52 -8.73 10.63
CA LYS A 220 21.05 -9.65 11.68
C LYS A 220 19.69 -10.25 11.33
N TYR A 221 18.79 -9.45 10.79
CA TYR A 221 17.43 -9.89 10.44
C TYR A 221 17.39 -10.93 9.31
N PHE A 222 18.28 -10.80 8.32
CA PHE A 222 18.36 -11.72 7.19
C PHE A 222 19.20 -12.98 7.43
N LYS A 223 19.83 -13.13 8.58
CA LYS A 223 20.57 -14.33 8.99
C LYS A 223 19.72 -15.35 9.73
#